data_69d0b784fd100453dc2aadfc7d9e5ee2
#
_entry.id   69d0b784fd100453dc2aadfc7d9e5ee2
#
_cell.length_a   1.000
_cell.length_b   1.000
_cell.length_c   1.000
_cell.angle_alpha   90.00
_cell.angle_beta   90.00
_cell.angle_gamma   90.00
#
_symmetry.space_group_name_H-M   'P 1'
#
loop_
_entity.id
_entity.type
_entity.pdbx_description
1 polymer ?
#
loop_
_entity_poly.entity_id
_entity_poly.type
_entity_poly.pdbx_seq_one_letter_code
_entity_poly.pdbx_strand_id
1 'polypeptide(L)'
;SDTANLSVLGCDPKIYYSGRSPLEALSIGVPMKDTDIAIRCNIVTISEGNEPFEEKTIIDHSSGEISTEDCAVLVEEVRKTLENETYKFHVGTSYRHCLIWKNGKVIDLVQPHDVLDTVIGQHLPKDEMLLHMMKVSYEILKDHPIIIERKKNGLNPANCSWFWGAGTKPAISD
;
A
#
# COMPACT_ATOMS: atom_id res chain seq x y z
N SER A 1 -20.76 13.74 -5.93
CA SER A 1 -20.78 12.39 -5.45
C SER A 1 -19.41 11.97 -4.96
N ASP A 2 -19.40 10.89 -4.28
CA ASP A 2 -18.16 10.38 -3.74
C ASP A 2 -17.16 10.08 -4.83
N THR A 3 -17.64 9.68 -5.97
CA THR A 3 -16.77 9.32 -7.07
C THR A 3 -15.88 10.47 -7.50
N ALA A 4 -16.44 11.65 -7.55
CA ALA A 4 -15.64 12.80 -7.96
C ALA A 4 -14.52 13.09 -6.97
N ASN A 5 -14.78 12.90 -5.71
CA ASN A 5 -13.77 13.17 -4.71
C ASN A 5 -12.63 12.18 -4.78
N LEU A 6 -12.95 10.98 -5.25
CA LEU A 6 -11.94 10.01 -5.26
C LEU A 6 -10.97 10.13 -6.32
N SER A 7 -11.42 10.62 -7.42
CA SER A 7 -10.53 10.68 -8.56
C SER A 7 -9.31 11.55 -8.28
N VAL A 8 -9.40 12.42 -7.30
CA VAL A 8 -8.32 13.36 -7.03
C VAL A 8 -7.27 12.79 -6.09
N LEU A 9 -7.61 11.74 -5.39
CA LEU A 9 -6.78 11.27 -4.29
C LEU A 9 -6.00 9.99 -4.58
N GLY A 10 -5.94 9.58 -5.81
CA GLY A 10 -5.22 8.37 -6.15
C GLY A 10 -5.87 7.17 -5.52
N CYS A 11 -5.12 6.32 -4.90
CA CYS A 11 -5.61 5.05 -4.38
C CYS A 11 -6.44 5.17 -3.10
N ASP A 12 -7.33 6.15 -3.04
CA ASP A 12 -8.19 6.38 -1.89
C ASP A 12 -9.32 5.33 -1.86
N PRO A 13 -9.43 4.56 -0.78
CA PRO A 13 -10.43 3.50 -0.69
C PRO A 13 -11.85 3.97 -0.45
N LYS A 14 -12.06 5.22 -0.13
CA LYS A 14 -13.40 5.70 0.22
C LYS A 14 -14.42 5.51 -0.86
N ILE A 15 -13.98 5.63 -2.07
CA ILE A 15 -14.85 5.73 -3.17
C ILE A 15 -15.33 4.54 -3.84
N TYR A 16 -14.64 3.49 -3.71
CA TYR A 16 -14.93 2.38 -4.57
C TYR A 16 -15.27 1.13 -3.81
N TYR A 17 -15.82 0.20 -4.52
CA TYR A 17 -16.06 -1.14 -4.06
C TYR A 17 -14.90 -2.00 -4.55
N SER A 18 -15.13 -3.24 -4.87
CA SER A 18 -14.10 -4.07 -5.45
C SER A 18 -13.67 -3.50 -6.81
N GLY A 19 -12.44 -3.66 -7.17
CA GLY A 19 -11.92 -3.20 -8.45
C GLY A 19 -11.67 -1.70 -8.55
N ARG A 20 -11.63 -1.02 -7.42
CA ARG A 20 -11.48 0.43 -7.44
C ARG A 20 -10.07 0.92 -7.72
N SER A 21 -9.07 0.07 -7.48
CA SER A 21 -7.67 0.47 -7.69
C SER A 21 -7.39 0.97 -9.11
N PRO A 22 -7.95 0.35 -10.16
CA PRO A 22 -7.69 0.87 -11.51
C PRO A 22 -8.18 2.30 -11.71
N LEU A 23 -9.36 2.63 -11.17
CA LEU A 23 -9.87 3.99 -11.27
C LEU A 23 -8.98 4.95 -10.50
N GLU A 24 -8.51 4.55 -9.34
CA GLU A 24 -7.63 5.39 -8.54
C GLU A 24 -6.30 5.62 -9.25
N ALA A 25 -5.75 4.60 -9.87
CA ALA A 25 -4.51 4.76 -10.62
C ALA A 25 -4.69 5.75 -11.77
N LEU A 26 -5.83 5.69 -12.47
CA LEU A 26 -6.10 6.64 -13.54
C LEU A 26 -6.28 8.05 -13.00
N SER A 27 -6.89 8.18 -11.83
CA SER A 27 -7.19 9.50 -11.28
C SER A 27 -5.95 10.26 -10.84
N ILE A 28 -4.86 9.58 -10.57
CA ILE A 28 -3.60 10.26 -10.25
C ILE A 28 -2.70 10.37 -11.47
N GLY A 29 -3.25 10.10 -12.66
CA GLY A 29 -2.50 10.23 -13.89
C GLY A 29 -1.52 9.12 -14.17
N VAL A 30 -1.67 7.98 -13.50
CA VAL A 30 -0.79 6.84 -13.72
C VAL A 30 -1.19 6.14 -15.01
N PRO A 31 -0.29 6.01 -15.97
CA PRO A 31 -0.61 5.27 -17.19
C PRO A 31 -0.78 3.79 -16.87
N MET A 32 -1.81 3.19 -17.43
CA MET A 32 -2.14 1.81 -17.15
C MET A 32 -2.66 1.15 -18.41
N LYS A 33 -2.09 0.00 -18.75
CA LYS A 33 -2.52 -0.78 -19.90
C LYS A 33 -3.58 -1.79 -19.49
N ASP A 34 -4.30 -2.33 -20.47
CA ASP A 34 -5.35 -3.30 -20.21
C ASP A 34 -4.86 -4.55 -19.49
N THR A 35 -3.59 -4.89 -19.67
CA THR A 35 -2.98 -6.07 -19.04
C THR A 35 -2.37 -5.77 -17.69
N ASP A 36 -2.38 -4.53 -17.25
CA ASP A 36 -1.81 -4.15 -15.96
C ASP A 36 -2.83 -4.34 -14.85
N ILE A 37 -2.32 -4.62 -13.66
CA ILE A 37 -3.14 -4.74 -12.46
C ILE A 37 -2.74 -3.61 -11.51
N ALA A 38 -3.71 -2.87 -11.03
CA ALA A 38 -3.48 -1.85 -10.01
C ALA A 38 -3.80 -2.46 -8.65
N ILE A 39 -2.91 -2.24 -7.69
CA ILE A 39 -3.05 -2.75 -6.34
C ILE A 39 -2.90 -1.57 -5.40
N ARG A 40 -3.81 -1.46 -4.42
CA ARG A 40 -3.68 -0.44 -3.40
C ARG A 40 -2.48 -0.79 -2.52
N CYS A 41 -1.76 0.21 -2.10
CA CYS A 41 -0.61 0.03 -1.23
C CYS A 41 -0.73 1.03 -0.08
N ASN A 42 -1.11 0.54 1.09
CA ASN A 42 -1.09 1.36 2.29
C ASN A 42 0.25 1.18 2.97
N ILE A 43 0.76 2.24 3.59
CA ILE A 43 1.85 2.06 4.53
C ILE A 43 1.21 1.99 5.91
N VAL A 44 1.35 0.84 6.56
CA VAL A 44 0.65 0.52 7.80
C VAL A 44 1.63 0.39 8.96
N THR A 45 1.09 0.31 10.16
CA THR A 45 1.86 0.04 11.38
C THR A 45 1.70 -1.43 11.75
N ILE A 46 2.82 -2.16 11.81
CA ILE A 46 2.82 -3.51 12.38
C ILE A 46 3.75 -3.52 13.59
N SER A 47 3.58 -4.51 14.46
CA SER A 47 4.38 -4.62 15.67
C SER A 47 5.86 -4.82 15.34
N GLU A 48 6.74 -4.36 16.24
CA GLU A 48 8.19 -4.35 16.00
C GLU A 48 8.98 -5.22 16.96
N GLY A 49 8.35 -6.19 17.56
CA GLY A 49 9.06 -7.09 18.46
C GLY A 49 9.98 -8.05 17.71
N ASN A 50 10.57 -8.99 18.44
CA ASN A 50 11.49 -9.96 17.88
C ASN A 50 10.80 -11.14 17.20
N GLU A 51 9.48 -11.14 17.18
CA GLU A 51 8.73 -12.20 16.54
C GLU A 51 8.99 -12.23 15.04
N PRO A 52 8.89 -13.42 14.41
CA PRO A 52 9.01 -13.49 12.93
C PRO A 52 7.96 -12.62 12.25
N PHE A 53 8.22 -12.23 11.03
CA PHE A 53 7.33 -11.33 10.29
C PHE A 53 5.89 -11.84 10.31
N GLU A 54 5.68 -13.12 10.05
CA GLU A 54 4.35 -13.72 9.97
C GLU A 54 3.60 -13.71 11.31
N GLU A 55 4.31 -13.51 12.39
CA GLU A 55 3.69 -13.50 13.73
C GLU A 55 3.45 -12.08 14.26
N LYS A 56 3.78 -11.08 13.46
CA LYS A 56 3.55 -9.69 13.87
C LYS A 56 2.07 -9.37 13.82
N THR A 57 1.70 -8.30 14.53
CA THR A 57 0.31 -7.85 14.63
C THR A 57 0.16 -6.57 13.82
N ILE A 58 -0.93 -6.45 13.06
CA ILE A 58 -1.24 -5.19 12.39
C ILE A 58 -1.94 -4.27 13.39
N ILE A 59 -1.37 -3.10 13.61
CA ILE A 59 -1.82 -2.17 14.63
C ILE A 59 -2.67 -1.05 14.06
N ASP A 60 -2.28 -0.51 12.91
CA ASP A 60 -2.95 0.68 12.38
C ASP A 60 -2.83 0.68 10.86
N HIS A 61 -3.98 0.76 10.18
CA HIS A 61 -3.99 0.74 8.71
C HIS A 61 -3.58 2.07 8.10
N SER A 62 -3.54 3.13 8.90
CA SER A 62 -3.27 4.48 8.43
C SER A 62 -1.96 5.06 8.95
N SER A 63 -1.22 4.29 9.75
CA SER A 63 0.01 4.76 10.39
C SER A 63 -0.18 6.09 11.12
N GLY A 64 -1.30 6.20 11.85
CA GLY A 64 -1.62 7.43 12.56
C GLY A 64 -1.93 8.58 11.62
N GLU A 65 -2.45 8.27 10.44
CA GLU A 65 -2.75 9.25 9.39
C GLU A 65 -1.53 10.11 9.07
N ILE A 66 -0.42 9.43 8.83
CA ILE A 66 0.86 10.07 8.52
C ILE A 66 0.71 11.12 7.42
N SER A 67 1.49 12.19 7.52
CA SER A 67 1.42 13.27 6.52
C SER A 67 1.84 12.77 5.13
N THR A 68 1.30 13.42 4.11
CA THR A 68 1.68 13.11 2.73
C THR A 68 3.16 13.31 2.51
N GLU A 69 3.72 14.38 3.06
CA GLU A 69 5.13 14.69 2.88
C GLU A 69 6.04 13.61 3.46
N ASP A 70 5.76 13.19 4.69
CA ASP A 70 6.58 12.17 5.34
C ASP A 70 6.44 10.83 4.63
N CYS A 71 5.21 10.44 4.29
CA CYS A 71 4.99 9.15 3.66
C CYS A 71 5.58 9.10 2.25
N ALA A 72 5.58 10.22 1.55
CA ALA A 72 6.19 10.27 0.22
C ALA A 72 7.67 9.90 0.28
N VAL A 73 8.38 10.39 1.30
CA VAL A 73 9.79 10.03 1.47
C VAL A 73 9.95 8.53 1.72
N LEU A 74 9.08 7.96 2.56
CA LEU A 74 9.14 6.54 2.88
C LEU A 74 8.85 5.66 1.66
N VAL A 75 7.80 5.99 0.92
CA VAL A 75 7.44 5.22 -0.27
C VAL A 75 8.54 5.33 -1.33
N GLU A 76 9.19 6.47 -1.42
CA GLU A 76 10.29 6.64 -2.35
C GLU A 76 11.46 5.70 -2.02
N GLU A 77 11.74 5.49 -0.73
CA GLU A 77 12.78 4.55 -0.31
C GLU A 77 12.39 3.10 -0.69
N VAL A 78 11.13 2.75 -0.50
CA VAL A 78 10.64 1.44 -0.90
C VAL A 78 10.74 1.30 -2.43
N ARG A 79 10.32 2.32 -3.15
CA ARG A 79 10.33 2.31 -4.61
C ARG A 79 11.74 2.12 -5.15
N LYS A 80 12.71 2.84 -4.62
CA LYS A 80 14.11 2.74 -5.07
C LYS A 80 14.67 1.33 -4.94
N THR A 81 14.23 0.61 -3.94
CA THR A 81 14.72 -0.74 -3.69
C THR A 81 13.96 -1.79 -4.47
N LEU A 82 12.64 -1.64 -4.61
CA LEU A 82 11.77 -2.70 -5.10
C LEU A 82 11.24 -2.50 -6.51
N GLU A 83 11.21 -1.26 -7.02
CA GLU A 83 10.65 -1.03 -8.34
C GLU A 83 11.50 -1.67 -9.44
N ASN A 84 10.82 -2.24 -10.42
CA ASN A 84 11.48 -2.80 -11.60
C ASN A 84 10.50 -2.71 -12.77
N GLU A 85 10.78 -3.41 -13.86
CA GLU A 85 9.92 -3.33 -15.04
C GLU A 85 8.55 -3.95 -14.82
N THR A 86 8.41 -4.86 -13.87
CA THR A 86 7.16 -5.55 -13.60
C THR A 86 6.31 -4.82 -12.56
N TYR A 87 6.96 -4.18 -11.60
CA TYR A 87 6.28 -3.53 -10.48
C TYR A 87 6.68 -2.07 -10.39
N LYS A 88 5.69 -1.18 -10.47
CA LYS A 88 5.91 0.27 -10.38
C LYS A 88 5.14 0.83 -9.22
N PHE A 89 5.82 1.60 -8.37
CA PHE A 89 5.17 2.24 -7.22
C PHE A 89 4.81 3.68 -7.57
N HIS A 90 3.63 4.10 -7.16
CA HIS A 90 3.16 5.46 -7.37
C HIS A 90 2.73 6.06 -6.04
N VAL A 91 3.33 7.18 -5.70
CA VAL A 91 3.05 7.87 -4.44
C VAL A 91 1.69 8.55 -4.53
N GLY A 92 0.86 8.33 -3.54
CA GLY A 92 -0.43 8.98 -3.41
C GLY A 92 -0.42 9.99 -2.28
N THR A 93 -1.46 9.95 -1.43
CA THR A 93 -1.61 10.88 -0.32
C THR A 93 -1.61 10.14 1.00
N SER A 94 -0.96 10.73 2.01
CA SER A 94 -0.88 10.17 3.35
C SER A 94 -0.37 8.73 3.29
N TYR A 95 -1.10 7.78 3.82
CA TYR A 95 -0.72 6.37 3.83
C TYR A 95 -1.17 5.60 2.58
N ARG A 96 -1.84 6.26 1.62
CA ARG A 96 -2.46 5.59 0.46
C ARG A 96 -1.62 5.76 -0.79
N HIS A 97 -1.18 4.65 -1.35
CA HIS A 97 -0.33 4.63 -2.55
C HIS A 97 -0.80 3.52 -3.48
N CYS A 98 -0.13 3.37 -4.59
CA CYS A 98 -0.56 2.43 -5.61
C CYS A 98 0.63 1.66 -6.18
N LEU A 99 0.43 0.37 -6.40
CA LEU A 99 1.39 -0.48 -7.10
C LEU A 99 0.77 -0.90 -8.42
N ILE A 100 1.50 -0.73 -9.51
CA ILE A 100 1.07 -1.26 -10.81
C ILE A 100 1.89 -2.51 -11.11
N TRP A 101 1.20 -3.59 -11.36
CA TRP A 101 1.79 -4.89 -11.65
C TRP A 101 1.60 -5.20 -13.13
N LYS A 102 2.66 -5.08 -13.90
CA LYS A 102 2.63 -5.29 -15.34
C LYS A 102 2.34 -6.76 -15.65
N ASN A 103 1.34 -7.00 -16.49
CA ASN A 103 0.91 -8.35 -16.86
C ASN A 103 0.57 -9.22 -15.64
N GLY A 104 0.07 -8.59 -14.60
CA GLY A 104 -0.32 -9.30 -13.39
C GLY A 104 -1.66 -9.96 -13.53
N LYS A 105 -2.22 -10.34 -12.40
CA LYS A 105 -3.54 -10.94 -12.35
C LYS A 105 -4.26 -10.48 -11.11
N VAL A 106 -5.57 -10.46 -11.17
CA VAL A 106 -6.38 -10.11 -10.01
C VAL A 106 -6.34 -11.29 -9.04
N ILE A 107 -5.86 -11.02 -7.84
CA ILE A 107 -5.76 -12.01 -6.78
C ILE A 107 -6.46 -11.48 -5.55
N ASP A 108 -6.85 -12.38 -4.66
CA ASP A 108 -7.50 -12.00 -3.43
C ASP A 108 -6.47 -11.47 -2.46
N LEU A 109 -6.69 -10.26 -1.96
CA LEU A 109 -5.84 -9.62 -0.97
C LEU A 109 -6.73 -9.06 0.13
N VAL A 110 -6.21 -9.01 1.34
CA VAL A 110 -6.98 -8.64 2.52
C VAL A 110 -6.85 -7.14 2.79
N GLN A 111 -7.96 -6.48 2.99
CA GLN A 111 -8.00 -5.07 3.31
C GLN A 111 -7.50 -4.86 4.74
N PRO A 112 -6.52 -3.96 4.94
CA PRO A 112 -5.86 -3.90 6.25
C PRO A 112 -6.78 -3.47 7.39
N HIS A 113 -7.73 -2.56 7.15
CA HIS A 113 -8.56 -2.10 8.25
C HIS A 113 -9.61 -3.12 8.70
N ASP A 114 -9.78 -4.22 7.97
CA ASP A 114 -10.68 -5.28 8.40
C ASP A 114 -10.03 -6.24 9.38
N VAL A 115 -8.72 -6.17 9.55
CA VAL A 115 -7.98 -7.16 10.32
C VAL A 115 -7.08 -6.55 11.39
N LEU A 116 -7.41 -5.34 11.83
CA LEU A 116 -6.62 -4.67 12.87
C LEU A 116 -6.57 -5.50 14.14
N ASP A 117 -5.43 -5.44 14.80
CA ASP A 117 -5.16 -6.14 16.07
C ASP A 117 -5.12 -7.66 15.93
N THR A 118 -4.92 -8.15 14.70
CA THR A 118 -4.74 -9.59 14.47
C THR A 118 -3.33 -9.88 13.96
N VAL A 119 -2.95 -11.15 14.05
CA VAL A 119 -1.65 -11.61 13.56
C VAL A 119 -1.68 -11.62 12.04
N ILE A 120 -0.67 -11.03 11.41
CA ILE A 120 -0.70 -10.81 9.96
C ILE A 120 -0.52 -12.08 9.13
N GLY A 121 0.07 -13.12 9.69
CA GLY A 121 0.37 -14.33 8.92
C GLY A 121 -0.81 -14.94 8.20
N GLN A 122 -2.01 -14.82 8.79
CA GLN A 122 -3.22 -15.37 8.19
C GLN A 122 -3.74 -14.53 7.04
N HIS A 123 -3.20 -13.32 6.86
CA HIS A 123 -3.73 -12.34 5.91
C HIS A 123 -2.73 -11.92 4.85
N LEU A 124 -1.57 -12.57 4.82
CA LEU A 124 -0.52 -12.21 3.88
C LEU A 124 -0.85 -12.68 2.47
N PRO A 125 -0.31 -11.99 1.46
CA PRO A 125 -0.51 -12.43 0.08
C PRO A 125 0.03 -13.84 -0.13
N LYS A 126 -0.67 -14.62 -0.94
CA LYS A 126 -0.17 -15.92 -1.34
C LYS A 126 0.83 -15.80 -2.50
N ASP A 127 0.83 -14.66 -3.17
CA ASP A 127 1.82 -14.38 -4.20
C ASP A 127 3.18 -14.12 -3.54
N GLU A 128 4.19 -14.88 -3.95
CA GLU A 128 5.50 -14.83 -3.30
C GLU A 128 6.18 -13.47 -3.42
N MET A 129 6.03 -12.82 -4.57
CA MET A 129 6.71 -11.55 -4.77
C MET A 129 6.07 -10.42 -3.95
N LEU A 130 4.74 -10.40 -3.88
CA LEU A 130 4.07 -9.42 -3.05
C LEU A 130 4.43 -9.59 -1.58
N LEU A 131 4.48 -10.85 -1.13
CA LEU A 131 4.90 -11.13 0.24
C LEU A 131 6.34 -10.69 0.47
N HIS A 132 7.23 -10.98 -0.47
CA HIS A 132 8.62 -10.57 -0.38
C HIS A 132 8.73 -9.04 -0.27
N MET A 133 7.97 -8.31 -1.10
CA MET A 133 8.00 -6.86 -1.06
C MET A 133 7.52 -6.31 0.27
N MET A 134 6.52 -6.94 0.88
CA MET A 134 6.07 -6.53 2.19
C MET A 134 7.17 -6.69 3.23
N LYS A 135 7.83 -7.85 3.23
CA LYS A 135 8.91 -8.11 4.17
C LYS A 135 10.07 -7.14 3.99
N VAL A 136 10.46 -6.89 2.75
CA VAL A 136 11.57 -5.98 2.46
C VAL A 136 11.19 -4.55 2.87
N SER A 137 9.94 -4.13 2.62
CA SER A 137 9.53 -2.79 3.01
C SER A 137 9.66 -2.60 4.52
N TYR A 138 9.32 -3.61 5.30
CA TYR A 138 9.49 -3.52 6.75
C TYR A 138 10.97 -3.31 7.12
N GLU A 139 11.87 -4.08 6.50
CA GLU A 139 13.30 -3.94 6.78
C GLU A 139 13.82 -2.56 6.38
N ILE A 140 13.31 -1.98 5.31
CA ILE A 140 13.70 -0.65 4.87
C ILE A 140 13.20 0.41 5.83
N LEU A 141 11.96 0.29 6.27
CA LEU A 141 11.27 1.38 6.96
C LEU A 141 11.47 1.40 8.48
N LYS A 142 11.67 0.24 9.09
CA LYS A 142 11.67 0.16 10.55
C LYS A 142 12.70 1.06 11.21
N ASP A 143 13.84 1.26 10.58
CA ASP A 143 14.93 2.08 11.15
C ASP A 143 15.13 3.40 10.40
N HIS A 144 14.19 3.77 9.56
CA HIS A 144 14.29 5.03 8.82
C HIS A 144 14.22 6.21 9.79
N PRO A 145 15.02 7.28 9.56
CA PRO A 145 15.02 8.44 10.46
C PRO A 145 13.64 9.02 10.75
N ILE A 146 12.76 9.08 9.75
CA ILE A 146 11.39 9.57 9.95
C ILE A 146 10.66 8.67 10.94
N ILE A 147 10.85 7.37 10.85
CA ILE A 147 10.15 6.42 11.71
C ILE A 147 10.71 6.49 13.13
N ILE A 148 12.03 6.63 13.27
CA ILE A 148 12.65 6.79 14.58
C ILE A 148 12.10 8.05 15.25
N GLU A 149 12.01 9.15 14.51
CA GLU A 149 11.51 10.41 15.05
C GLU A 149 10.03 10.29 15.43
N ARG A 150 9.23 9.62 14.62
CA ARG A 150 7.82 9.40 14.94
C ARG A 150 7.66 8.65 16.25
N LYS A 151 8.43 7.59 16.44
CA LYS A 151 8.34 6.81 17.67
C LYS A 151 8.76 7.62 18.89
N LYS A 152 9.77 8.49 18.74
CA LYS A 152 10.19 9.37 19.81
C LYS A 152 9.06 10.31 20.25
N ASN A 153 8.21 10.68 19.31
CA ASN A 153 7.11 11.59 19.57
C ASN A 153 5.80 10.86 19.89
N GLY A 154 5.85 9.56 20.11
CA GLY A 154 4.67 8.78 20.47
C GLY A 154 3.73 8.52 19.30
N LEU A 155 4.20 8.70 18.08
CA LEU A 155 3.38 8.46 16.88
C LEU A 155 3.61 7.06 16.34
N ASN A 156 2.59 6.50 15.71
CA ASN A 156 2.71 5.16 15.14
C ASN A 156 3.72 5.13 14.00
N PRO A 157 4.60 4.12 13.96
CA PRO A 157 5.54 4.00 12.86
C PRO A 157 4.85 3.52 11.59
N ALA A 158 5.20 4.12 10.47
CA ALA A 158 4.73 3.69 9.16
C ALA A 158 5.78 2.72 8.63
N ASN A 159 5.64 1.43 8.97
CA ASN A 159 6.77 0.52 8.84
C ASN A 159 6.56 -0.68 7.91
N CYS A 160 5.44 -0.76 7.22
CA CYS A 160 5.23 -1.91 6.32
C CYS A 160 4.28 -1.52 5.19
N SER A 161 4.62 -1.88 3.95
CA SER A 161 3.67 -1.74 2.87
C SER A 161 2.69 -2.90 2.92
N TRP A 162 1.42 -2.59 2.68
CA TRP A 162 0.33 -3.58 2.71
C TRP A 162 -0.43 -3.47 1.39
N PHE A 163 -0.47 -4.56 0.63
CA PHE A 163 -1.10 -4.60 -0.68
C PHE A 163 -2.50 -5.17 -0.61
N TRP A 164 -3.47 -4.51 -1.27
CA TRP A 164 -4.86 -4.95 -1.27
C TRP A 164 -5.62 -4.34 -2.43
N GLY A 165 -6.81 -4.87 -2.70
CA GLY A 165 -7.70 -4.27 -3.67
C GLY A 165 -7.22 -4.34 -5.11
N ALA A 166 -6.75 -5.50 -5.54
CA ALA A 166 -6.25 -5.67 -6.91
C ALA A 166 -7.38 -5.55 -7.92
N GLY A 167 -7.10 -4.89 -9.04
CA GLY A 167 -8.10 -4.73 -10.08
C GLY A 167 -7.47 -4.38 -11.43
N THR A 168 -8.25 -4.62 -12.48
CA THR A 168 -7.83 -4.31 -13.85
C THR A 168 -8.15 -2.86 -14.20
N LYS A 169 -7.61 -2.40 -15.32
CA LYS A 169 -7.95 -1.09 -15.86
C LYS A 169 -9.45 -1.06 -16.20
N PRO A 170 -10.18 -0.05 -15.72
CA PRO A 170 -11.60 0.01 -16.01
C PRO A 170 -11.83 0.29 -17.50
N ALA A 171 -12.93 -0.22 -18.01
CA ALA A 171 -13.34 0.13 -19.37
C ALA A 171 -13.69 1.60 -19.40
N ILE A 172 -13.13 2.32 -20.36
CA ILE A 172 -13.42 3.72 -20.52
C ILE A 172 -14.55 3.82 -21.53
N SER A 173 -15.69 4.32 -21.10
CA SER A 173 -16.75 4.59 -22.07
C SER A 173 -16.80 6.09 -22.29
N ASP A 174 -16.77 6.46 -23.52
CA ASP A 174 -16.76 7.87 -23.92
C ASP A 174 -18.16 8.40 -24.16
#